data_6c2eaa3a07f4aa544cea5ca179c12a58
#
_entry.id   6c2eaa3a07f4aa544cea5ca179c12a58
#
_cell.length_a   1.000
_cell.length_b   1.000
_cell.length_c   1.000
_cell.angle_alpha   90.00
_cell.angle_beta   90.00
_cell.angle_gamma   90.00
#
_symmetry.space_group_name_H-M   'P 1'
#
loop_
_entity.id
_entity.type
_entity.pdbx_description
1 polymer ?
#
loop_
_entity_poly.entity_id
_entity_poly.type
_entity_poly.pdbx_seq_one_letter_code
_entity_poly.pdbx_strand_id
1 'polypeptide(L)'
;MSAAPWALASASGVGLPRVSTLARSSSRRPEMKAPSTVVGRNAGRNSGSRRLVSPRAIAGGAPDESFEISAEKDSEGSGSLAETLAVFTVELGLMAMGIVDTLMVGHVGEAALAAASLGGTATWLVIITTMGFVGSLDPLTSQAHGAGDAQAVINYLRYGVRAAVILAIFGSFAMNGALWVFTLCGQPPAHAAAAAHYCHTEAWGILPILLFQTFRLSLAGTNKFAALVWAIACANALNVFLNKIFIDGALVPGVLGFPAFAIEAHGLQGAAWATVASRWILFTLLVWFARKPLAERQALTSVRLALASHPFGRAAREDWRGAWDVLRRGGAIGAQMFVEFGAFAGMSLIAGRCGTVHAAGHAIIQCLTDVSYVIPLGVGVMGSIKVGQNVGAGSTDGARAAARLAMMRGAVGVAVNAFVFMVFGDKICWWFTEEKTVHDCALAALPVVALYQAADGLRVVGAGCLRGVGRLGAALISDIIGFWVLGVPIGAYLALGPPDMGMLGLWKGFCFGVLAVMTPIVLKAWGVGGADEKPLVPVDEDKGMA
;
A
#
# COMPACT_ATOMS: atom_id res chain seq x y z
N MET A 1 -41.64 -28.24 -9.20
CA MET A 1 -42.42 -28.20 -10.43
C MET A 1 -42.24 -26.81 -11.02
N SER A 2 -41.72 -26.52 -12.16
CA SER A 2 -41.23 -27.14 -13.38
C SER A 2 -40.15 -26.20 -13.94
N ALA A 3 -38.98 -26.69 -14.24
CA ALA A 3 -38.42 -27.00 -15.53
C ALA A 3 -38.15 -25.79 -16.45
N ALA A 4 -36.87 -25.57 -16.69
CA ALA A 4 -36.33 -24.77 -17.79
C ALA A 4 -36.61 -25.43 -19.13
N PRO A 5 -36.47 -24.73 -20.29
CA PRO A 5 -35.37 -25.13 -21.14
C PRO A 5 -34.65 -23.97 -21.84
N TRP A 6 -33.35 -24.11 -21.99
CA TRP A 6 -32.53 -23.45 -22.99
C TRP A 6 -32.36 -24.34 -24.18
N ALA A 7 -32.81 -23.92 -25.33
CA ALA A 7 -32.53 -24.58 -26.62
C ALA A 7 -31.88 -23.58 -27.57
N LEU A 8 -30.71 -23.96 -28.01
CA LEU A 8 -29.95 -23.63 -29.20
C LEU A 8 -30.72 -23.00 -30.38
N ALA A 9 -30.18 -21.91 -30.91
CA ALA A 9 -30.34 -21.54 -32.31
C ALA A 9 -28.97 -21.21 -32.90
N SER A 10 -28.53 -22.08 -33.79
CA SER A 10 -27.44 -21.89 -34.74
C SER A 10 -27.99 -21.19 -35.98
N ALA A 11 -27.28 -20.20 -36.53
CA ALA A 11 -27.25 -19.92 -37.97
C ALA A 11 -26.11 -18.97 -38.35
N SER A 12 -25.20 -19.48 -39.16
CA SER A 12 -24.66 -18.96 -40.44
C SER A 12 -24.05 -17.56 -40.43
N GLY A 13 -22.74 -17.36 -40.54
CA GLY A 13 -22.08 -17.47 -41.87
C GLY A 13 -21.87 -16.06 -42.44
N VAL A 14 -20.70 -15.40 -42.17
CA VAL A 14 -20.12 -14.38 -43.07
C VAL A 14 -18.60 -14.54 -43.04
N GLY A 15 -18.03 -14.59 -44.25
CA GLY A 15 -16.67 -14.99 -44.53
C GLY A 15 -15.61 -13.95 -44.15
N LEU A 16 -14.45 -14.49 -43.85
CA LEU A 16 -13.17 -13.77 -43.70
C LEU A 16 -12.53 -13.57 -45.08
N PRO A 17 -11.97 -12.42 -45.40
CA PRO A 17 -11.05 -12.30 -46.56
C PRO A 17 -9.64 -12.71 -46.11
N ARG A 18 -9.05 -13.58 -46.95
CA ARG A 18 -7.64 -13.98 -46.95
C ARG A 18 -6.72 -12.75 -47.16
N VAL A 19 -5.73 -12.58 -46.31
CA VAL A 19 -4.59 -11.73 -46.55
C VAL A 19 -3.49 -12.58 -47.19
N SER A 20 -3.14 -12.19 -48.41
CA SER A 20 -2.05 -12.74 -49.21
C SER A 20 -0.69 -12.34 -48.66
N THR A 21 0.20 -13.31 -48.61
CA THR A 21 1.66 -13.19 -48.50
C THR A 21 2.24 -12.27 -49.57
N LEU A 22 3.06 -11.32 -49.15
CA LEU A 22 4.03 -10.68 -50.02
C LEU A 22 5.42 -10.67 -49.41
N ALA A 23 6.36 -10.98 -50.26
CA ALA A 23 7.71 -11.42 -50.08
C ALA A 23 8.67 -10.35 -49.53
N ARG A 24 9.74 -10.87 -48.95
CA ARG A 24 11.04 -10.26 -48.62
C ARG A 24 11.56 -9.34 -49.75
N SER A 25 12.02 -8.16 -49.37
CA SER A 25 13.13 -7.52 -50.10
C SER A 25 14.16 -6.97 -49.08
N SER A 26 15.36 -7.44 -49.27
CA SER A 26 16.58 -7.06 -48.57
C SER A 26 17.06 -5.69 -49.08
N SER A 27 17.42 -4.77 -48.18
CA SER A 27 18.35 -3.68 -48.57
C SER A 27 19.20 -3.26 -47.37
N ARG A 28 20.41 -3.65 -47.45
CA ARG A 28 21.72 -3.02 -47.15
C ARG A 28 21.73 -1.82 -46.20
N ARG A 29 22.46 -1.99 -45.09
CA ARG A 29 23.06 -0.93 -44.28
C ARG A 29 24.17 -0.22 -45.07
N PRO A 30 24.38 1.09 -44.88
CA PRO A 30 25.68 1.68 -45.10
C PRO A 30 26.46 1.81 -43.78
N GLU A 31 27.66 1.26 -43.81
CA GLU A 31 28.74 1.54 -42.85
C GLU A 31 29.18 2.99 -42.98
N MET A 32 29.35 3.68 -41.86
CA MET A 32 30.06 4.96 -41.85
C MET A 32 31.34 4.82 -41.02
N LYS A 33 32.46 4.98 -41.69
CA LYS A 33 33.85 4.95 -41.25
C LYS A 33 34.14 6.06 -40.24
N ALA A 34 34.97 5.73 -39.25
CA ALA A 34 35.68 6.68 -38.40
C ALA A 34 36.78 7.43 -39.18
N PRO A 35 37.06 8.67 -38.85
CA PRO A 35 38.32 9.31 -39.25
C PRO A 35 39.34 9.29 -38.10
N SER A 36 40.54 8.95 -38.54
CA SER A 36 41.80 8.82 -37.82
C SER A 36 42.36 10.14 -37.28
N THR A 37 43.06 10.02 -36.15
CA THR A 37 44.08 10.91 -35.57
C THR A 37 44.96 11.67 -36.55
N VAL A 38 45.15 12.97 -36.28
CA VAL A 38 46.36 13.71 -36.68
C VAL A 38 46.86 14.52 -35.48
N VAL A 39 48.12 14.22 -35.13
CA VAL A 39 48.96 14.91 -34.16
C VAL A 39 49.51 16.19 -34.80
N GLY A 40 49.44 17.32 -34.12
CA GLY A 40 50.14 18.54 -34.50
C GLY A 40 50.49 19.42 -33.30
N ARG A 41 51.79 19.42 -32.93
CA ARG A 41 52.44 20.39 -32.01
C ARG A 41 52.49 21.78 -32.65
N ASN A 42 52.25 22.85 -31.90
CA ASN A 42 53.20 23.94 -31.57
C ASN A 42 52.52 25.11 -30.88
N ALA A 43 53.00 25.41 -29.73
CA ALA A 43 53.64 26.64 -29.18
C ALA A 43 53.12 28.01 -29.61
N GLY A 44 52.76 28.86 -28.65
CA GLY A 44 52.91 30.31 -28.76
C GLY A 44 51.89 31.16 -28.00
N ARG A 45 52.24 31.58 -26.79
CA ARG A 45 52.03 32.92 -26.15
C ARG A 45 50.93 33.86 -26.71
N ASN A 46 49.98 34.28 -25.90
CA ASN A 46 49.92 35.56 -25.17
C ASN A 46 48.53 35.93 -24.61
N SER A 47 48.49 36.20 -23.36
CA SER A 47 47.82 37.31 -22.63
C SER A 47 46.50 37.85 -23.16
N GLY A 48 45.47 37.72 -22.34
CA GLY A 48 44.20 38.43 -22.47
C GLY A 48 43.24 38.09 -21.34
N SER A 49 43.47 38.67 -20.15
CA SER A 49 42.58 38.53 -19.00
C SER A 49 41.23 39.16 -19.31
N ARG A 50 40.18 38.35 -19.42
CA ARG A 50 38.82 38.80 -19.14
C ARG A 50 38.29 38.02 -17.95
N ARG A 51 38.32 38.75 -16.80
CA ARG A 51 37.61 38.32 -15.58
C ARG A 51 36.11 38.27 -15.88
N LEU A 52 35.56 37.07 -15.93
CA LEU A 52 34.13 36.88 -15.73
C LEU A 52 33.85 36.98 -14.24
N VAL A 53 33.10 38.02 -13.89
CA VAL A 53 32.62 38.32 -12.52
C VAL A 53 31.67 37.20 -12.12
N SER A 54 32.05 36.42 -11.08
CA SER A 54 31.14 35.54 -10.38
C SER A 54 30.19 36.40 -9.53
N PRO A 55 28.90 36.08 -9.43
CA PRO A 55 28.02 36.73 -8.47
C PRO A 55 28.46 36.32 -7.06
N ARG A 56 28.96 37.30 -6.34
CA ARG A 56 29.39 37.20 -4.96
C ARG A 56 28.23 36.84 -4.05
N ALA A 57 28.47 35.85 -3.20
CA ALA A 57 27.76 35.52 -1.99
C ALA A 57 27.29 36.75 -1.20
N ILE A 58 26.01 36.77 -0.86
CA ILE A 58 25.46 37.50 0.26
C ILE A 58 24.86 36.44 1.18
N ALA A 59 25.54 36.19 2.23
CA ALA A 59 25.17 35.87 3.63
C ALA A 59 26.22 34.94 4.22
N GLY A 60 27.15 35.55 4.97
CA GLY A 60 27.95 34.82 5.93
C GLY A 60 27.05 34.32 7.06
N GLY A 61 26.85 33.01 7.10
CA GLY A 61 26.50 32.23 8.26
C GLY A 61 27.48 31.08 8.25
N ALA A 62 28.24 30.93 9.33
CA ALA A 62 29.07 29.76 9.55
C ALA A 62 28.21 28.51 9.36
N PRO A 63 28.71 27.40 8.78
CA PRO A 63 27.99 26.16 8.77
C PRO A 63 27.70 25.79 10.21
N ASP A 64 26.42 25.62 10.51
CA ASP A 64 25.92 25.18 11.81
C ASP A 64 26.45 23.77 12.02
N GLU A 65 27.47 23.62 12.87
CA GLU A 65 28.09 22.34 13.25
C GLU A 65 27.08 21.34 13.90
N SER A 66 25.83 21.77 14.09
CA SER A 66 24.74 20.90 14.55
C SER A 66 24.12 20.04 13.46
N PHE A 67 24.56 20.18 12.20
CA PHE A 67 24.12 19.33 11.08
C PHE A 67 25.12 18.22 10.75
N GLU A 68 26.17 18.03 11.54
CA GLU A 68 26.82 16.75 11.64
C GLU A 68 25.80 15.80 12.24
N ILE A 69 25.06 15.27 11.31
CA ILE A 69 24.07 14.22 11.43
C ILE A 69 24.62 13.20 12.42
N SER A 70 23.77 12.88 13.38
CA SER A 70 23.68 11.58 14.04
C SER A 70 23.78 10.36 13.09
N ALA A 71 24.20 10.50 11.87
CA ALA A 71 24.59 9.43 10.95
C ALA A 71 25.76 8.58 11.48
N GLU A 72 26.58 9.12 12.36
CA GLU A 72 27.73 8.40 12.93
C GLU A 72 27.36 7.56 14.17
N LYS A 73 26.17 7.75 14.74
CA LYS A 73 25.66 6.91 15.85
C LYS A 73 24.61 5.88 15.43
N ASP A 74 24.04 6.02 14.24
CA ASP A 74 23.08 5.05 13.67
C ASP A 74 23.75 4.01 12.73
N SER A 75 25.06 3.90 12.76
CA SER A 75 25.86 2.92 11.99
C SER A 75 25.69 1.46 12.44
N GLU A 76 24.90 1.21 13.47
CA GLU A 76 24.29 -0.09 13.66
C GLU A 76 23.05 -0.18 12.75
N GLY A 77 23.22 -0.76 11.56
CA GLY A 77 22.20 -0.91 10.50
C GLY A 77 20.95 -1.71 10.85
N SER A 78 20.56 -1.70 12.10
CA SER A 78 19.40 -2.35 12.65
C SER A 78 18.42 -1.29 13.17
N GLY A 79 17.26 -1.13 12.51
CA GLY A 79 16.18 -0.36 13.09
C GLY A 79 15.96 -0.77 14.54
N SER A 80 15.84 0.19 15.45
CA SER A 80 15.63 -0.10 16.86
C SER A 80 14.31 -0.85 17.05
N LEU A 81 14.18 -1.63 18.12
CA LEU A 81 12.91 -2.28 18.47
C LEU A 81 11.79 -1.23 18.61
N ALA A 82 12.12 -0.04 19.14
CA ALA A 82 11.18 1.07 19.29
C ALA A 82 10.62 1.56 17.94
N GLU A 83 11.47 1.67 16.90
CA GLU A 83 11.01 2.03 15.54
C GLU A 83 10.11 0.95 14.96
N THR A 84 10.45 -0.32 15.14
CA THR A 84 9.62 -1.45 14.68
C THR A 84 8.26 -1.45 15.38
N LEU A 85 8.23 -1.20 16.70
CA LEU A 85 6.99 -1.08 17.46
C LEU A 85 6.18 0.15 17.05
N ALA A 86 6.82 1.27 16.72
CA ALA A 86 6.13 2.44 16.22
C ALA A 86 5.43 2.16 14.87
N VAL A 87 6.11 1.50 13.93
CA VAL A 87 5.48 1.08 12.65
C VAL A 87 4.33 0.13 12.91
N PHE A 88 4.52 -0.88 13.77
CA PHE A 88 3.46 -1.80 14.18
C PHE A 88 2.24 -1.06 14.76
N THR A 89 2.45 -0.11 15.65
CA THR A 89 1.38 0.71 16.25
C THR A 89 0.63 1.51 15.18
N VAL A 90 1.34 2.02 14.17
CA VAL A 90 0.75 2.74 13.04
C VAL A 90 -0.15 1.82 12.21
N GLU A 91 0.33 0.64 11.83
CA GLU A 91 -0.46 -0.30 11.02
C GLU A 91 -1.67 -0.84 11.80
N LEU A 92 -1.48 -1.21 13.06
CA LEU A 92 -2.56 -1.64 13.93
C LEU A 92 -3.62 -0.55 14.13
N GLY A 93 -3.20 0.71 14.30
CA GLY A 93 -4.10 1.84 14.45
C GLY A 93 -4.92 2.13 13.19
N LEU A 94 -4.35 1.96 12.00
CA LEU A 94 -5.10 2.09 10.74
C LEU A 94 -6.16 0.99 10.61
N MET A 95 -5.84 -0.24 11.02
CA MET A 95 -6.77 -1.36 11.00
C MET A 95 -7.88 -1.21 12.05
N ALA A 96 -7.54 -0.73 13.25
CA ALA A 96 -8.48 -0.56 14.35
C ALA A 96 -9.65 0.37 14.00
N MET A 97 -9.41 1.42 13.19
CA MET A 97 -10.47 2.32 12.73
C MET A 97 -11.56 1.57 11.95
N GLY A 98 -11.18 0.69 11.02
CA GLY A 98 -12.14 -0.13 10.25
C GLY A 98 -12.90 -1.15 11.12
N ILE A 99 -12.23 -1.72 12.13
CA ILE A 99 -12.87 -2.65 13.09
C ILE A 99 -13.93 -1.92 13.90
N VAL A 100 -13.61 -0.73 14.41
CA VAL A 100 -14.55 0.11 15.18
C VAL A 100 -15.77 0.47 14.32
N ASP A 101 -15.55 0.90 13.09
CA ASP A 101 -16.64 1.24 12.17
C ASP A 101 -17.58 0.04 11.96
N THR A 102 -17.04 -1.15 11.72
CA THR A 102 -17.82 -2.37 11.52
C THR A 102 -18.62 -2.77 12.77
N LEU A 103 -18.00 -2.70 13.95
CA LEU A 103 -18.66 -3.01 15.21
C LEU A 103 -19.82 -2.07 15.50
N MET A 104 -19.64 -0.77 15.26
CA MET A 104 -20.69 0.23 15.52
C MET A 104 -21.83 0.14 14.52
N VAL A 105 -21.56 -0.12 13.23
CA VAL A 105 -22.60 -0.35 12.22
C VAL A 105 -23.39 -1.63 12.51
N GLY A 106 -22.78 -2.64 13.10
CA GLY A 106 -23.45 -3.87 13.51
C GLY A 106 -24.65 -3.66 14.43
N HIS A 107 -24.64 -2.58 15.24
CA HIS A 107 -25.75 -2.22 16.13
C HIS A 107 -26.91 -1.50 15.42
N VAL A 108 -26.71 -1.06 14.17
CA VAL A 108 -27.77 -0.38 13.38
C VAL A 108 -28.77 -1.39 12.82
N GLY A 109 -28.34 -2.60 12.51
CA GLY A 109 -29.17 -3.70 12.04
C GLY A 109 -28.54 -4.51 10.89
N GLU A 110 -29.11 -5.67 10.63
CA GLU A 110 -28.57 -6.65 9.67
C GLU A 110 -28.44 -6.08 8.24
N ALA A 111 -29.45 -5.36 7.76
CA ALA A 111 -29.43 -4.78 6.42
C ALA A 111 -28.36 -3.69 6.28
N ALA A 112 -28.14 -2.87 7.31
CA ALA A 112 -27.09 -1.86 7.35
C ALA A 112 -25.70 -2.52 7.36
N LEU A 113 -25.52 -3.55 8.16
CA LEU A 113 -24.27 -4.30 8.24
C LEU A 113 -23.93 -4.99 6.91
N ALA A 114 -24.93 -5.60 6.25
CA ALA A 114 -24.73 -6.24 4.93
C ALA A 114 -24.33 -5.21 3.86
N ALA A 115 -24.98 -4.03 3.83
CA ALA A 115 -24.65 -2.97 2.90
C ALA A 115 -23.27 -2.34 3.21
N ALA A 116 -22.93 -2.16 4.51
CA ALA A 116 -21.60 -1.70 4.93
C ALA A 116 -20.50 -2.67 4.54
N SER A 117 -20.73 -3.97 4.70
CA SER A 117 -19.77 -5.01 4.33
C SER A 117 -19.49 -5.01 2.83
N LEU A 118 -20.55 -4.96 2.00
CA LEU A 118 -20.41 -4.92 0.54
C LEU A 118 -19.74 -3.62 0.07
N GLY A 119 -20.24 -2.47 0.54
CA GLY A 119 -19.70 -1.15 0.20
C GLY A 119 -18.30 -0.96 0.75
N GLY A 120 -18.03 -1.40 1.97
CA GLY A 120 -16.72 -1.34 2.63
C GLY A 120 -15.66 -2.15 1.89
N THR A 121 -15.99 -3.38 1.44
CA THR A 121 -15.07 -4.21 0.65
C THR A 121 -14.70 -3.52 -0.67
N ALA A 122 -15.68 -2.99 -1.40
CA ALA A 122 -15.44 -2.27 -2.65
C ALA A 122 -14.61 -0.99 -2.42
N THR A 123 -14.96 -0.22 -1.39
CA THR A 123 -14.23 0.98 -0.98
C THR A 123 -12.78 0.66 -0.62
N TRP A 124 -12.57 -0.39 0.20
CA TRP A 124 -11.23 -0.80 0.61
C TRP A 124 -10.36 -1.23 -0.56
N LEU A 125 -10.92 -2.00 -1.51
CA LEU A 125 -10.19 -2.41 -2.71
C LEU A 125 -9.69 -1.20 -3.52
N VAL A 126 -10.51 -0.15 -3.68
CA VAL A 126 -10.11 1.08 -4.36
C VAL A 126 -9.06 1.84 -3.56
N ILE A 127 -9.24 1.97 -2.24
CA ILE A 127 -8.31 2.70 -1.36
C ILE A 127 -6.95 2.00 -1.34
N ILE A 128 -6.90 0.70 -1.06
CA ILE A 128 -5.63 -0.03 -0.94
C ILE A 128 -4.86 -0.04 -2.27
N THR A 129 -5.57 -0.18 -3.40
CA THR A 129 -4.99 -0.09 -4.73
C THR A 129 -4.37 1.28 -4.98
N THR A 130 -5.11 2.36 -4.71
CA THR A 130 -4.62 3.73 -4.90
C THR A 130 -3.49 4.09 -3.92
N MET A 131 -3.54 3.60 -2.67
CA MET A 131 -2.42 3.69 -1.73
C MET A 131 -1.17 2.97 -2.23
N GLY A 132 -1.32 1.83 -2.90
CA GLY A 132 -0.22 1.11 -3.53
C GLY A 132 0.47 1.92 -4.63
N PHE A 133 -0.29 2.69 -5.43
CA PHE A 133 0.31 3.57 -6.45
C PHE A 133 1.22 4.67 -5.88
N VAL A 134 0.93 5.20 -4.70
CA VAL A 134 1.85 6.12 -3.99
C VAL A 134 2.93 5.38 -3.20
N GLY A 135 2.83 4.06 -3.09
CA GLY A 135 3.75 3.20 -2.33
C GLY A 135 5.21 3.24 -2.80
N SER A 136 5.48 3.68 -4.04
CA SER A 136 6.86 3.91 -4.52
C SER A 136 7.58 5.04 -3.78
N LEU A 137 6.86 5.90 -3.05
CA LEU A 137 7.47 6.91 -2.19
C LEU A 137 8.30 6.30 -1.06
N ASP A 138 7.96 5.11 -0.58
CA ASP A 138 8.71 4.41 0.46
C ASP A 138 10.19 4.21 0.08
N PRO A 139 10.56 3.48 -0.99
CA PRO A 139 11.96 3.36 -1.39
C PRO A 139 12.57 4.68 -1.89
N LEU A 140 11.80 5.56 -2.54
CA LEU A 140 12.31 6.82 -3.05
C LEU A 140 12.73 7.77 -1.92
N THR A 141 11.93 7.89 -0.87
CA THR A 141 12.23 8.77 0.27
C THR A 141 13.28 8.18 1.20
N SER A 142 13.27 6.87 1.42
CA SER A 142 14.28 6.19 2.25
C SER A 142 15.66 6.19 1.57
N GLN A 143 15.75 5.95 0.26
CA GLN A 143 17.01 6.06 -0.47
C GLN A 143 17.52 7.50 -0.53
N ALA A 144 16.66 8.49 -0.79
CA ALA A 144 17.04 9.91 -0.77
C ALA A 144 17.54 10.33 0.62
N HIS A 145 16.92 9.84 1.69
CA HIS A 145 17.37 10.10 3.06
C HIS A 145 18.73 9.45 3.33
N GLY A 146 18.93 8.19 2.92
CA GLY A 146 20.21 7.49 3.04
C GLY A 146 21.34 8.17 2.26
N ALA A 147 21.04 8.75 1.10
CA ALA A 147 21.99 9.54 0.31
C ALA A 147 22.27 10.94 0.89
N GLY A 148 21.63 11.34 1.99
CA GLY A 148 21.75 12.69 2.56
C GLY A 148 21.10 13.78 1.70
N ASP A 149 20.27 13.43 0.70
CA ASP A 149 19.63 14.39 -0.21
C ASP A 149 18.26 14.84 0.36
N ALA A 150 18.29 15.82 1.26
CA ALA A 150 17.08 16.39 1.84
C ALA A 150 16.17 17.05 0.79
N GLN A 151 16.74 17.58 -0.30
CA GLN A 151 15.97 18.23 -1.36
C GLN A 151 15.19 17.20 -2.19
N ALA A 152 15.79 16.03 -2.47
CA ALA A 152 15.09 14.93 -3.12
C ALA A 152 13.90 14.44 -2.28
N VAL A 153 14.05 14.29 -0.95
CA VAL A 153 12.93 13.94 -0.05
C VAL A 153 11.78 14.93 -0.17
N ILE A 154 12.07 16.25 -0.19
CA ILE A 154 11.05 17.29 -0.35
C ILE A 154 10.38 17.19 -1.73
N ASN A 155 11.17 16.98 -2.78
CA ASN A 155 10.65 16.84 -4.14
C ASN A 155 9.73 15.62 -4.26
N TYR A 156 10.11 14.46 -3.71
CA TYR A 156 9.25 13.27 -3.70
C TYR A 156 7.96 13.47 -2.92
N LEU A 157 7.99 14.19 -1.80
CA LEU A 157 6.76 14.57 -1.09
C LEU A 157 5.84 15.43 -1.98
N ARG A 158 6.38 16.42 -2.70
CA ARG A 158 5.61 17.26 -3.63
C ARG A 158 5.01 16.44 -4.78
N TYR A 159 5.80 15.54 -5.36
CA TYR A 159 5.33 14.64 -6.42
C TYR A 159 4.23 13.70 -5.92
N GLY A 160 4.40 13.16 -4.71
CA GLY A 160 3.42 12.31 -4.05
C GLY A 160 2.09 13.03 -3.79
N VAL A 161 2.12 14.28 -3.33
CA VAL A 161 0.89 15.08 -3.15
C VAL A 161 0.13 15.25 -4.46
N ARG A 162 0.81 15.52 -5.58
CA ARG A 162 0.16 15.62 -6.90
C ARG A 162 -0.36 14.27 -7.40
N ALA A 163 0.41 13.20 -7.18
CA ALA A 163 -0.03 11.83 -7.47
C ALA A 163 -1.28 11.46 -6.66
N ALA A 164 -1.34 11.82 -5.37
CA ALA A 164 -2.49 11.60 -4.52
C ALA A 164 -3.76 12.31 -5.03
N VAL A 165 -3.63 13.55 -5.53
CA VAL A 165 -4.76 14.29 -6.13
C VAL A 165 -5.28 13.59 -7.39
N ILE A 166 -4.38 13.15 -8.29
CA ILE A 166 -4.77 12.38 -9.49
C ILE A 166 -5.52 11.11 -9.09
N LEU A 167 -4.93 10.33 -8.18
CA LEU A 167 -5.51 9.06 -7.74
C LEU A 167 -6.82 9.25 -6.98
N ALA A 168 -6.99 10.36 -6.23
CA ALA A 168 -8.24 10.68 -5.58
C ALA A 168 -9.37 10.90 -6.58
N ILE A 169 -9.09 11.57 -7.70
CA ILE A 169 -10.08 11.76 -8.78
C ILE A 169 -10.49 10.41 -9.39
N PHE A 170 -9.50 9.57 -9.76
CA PHE A 170 -9.78 8.25 -10.33
C PHE A 170 -10.47 7.32 -9.34
N GLY A 171 -10.03 7.29 -8.08
CA GLY A 171 -10.64 6.47 -7.04
C GLY A 171 -12.07 6.92 -6.71
N SER A 172 -12.32 8.24 -6.64
CA SER A 172 -13.67 8.76 -6.46
C SER A 172 -14.57 8.38 -7.64
N PHE A 173 -14.05 8.45 -8.87
CA PHE A 173 -14.79 7.99 -10.05
C PHE A 173 -15.13 6.51 -9.97
N ALA A 174 -14.18 5.67 -9.58
CA ALA A 174 -14.40 4.23 -9.42
C ALA A 174 -15.47 3.92 -8.35
N MET A 175 -15.43 4.61 -7.20
CA MET A 175 -16.43 4.44 -6.14
C MET A 175 -17.84 4.91 -6.58
N ASN A 176 -17.92 5.97 -7.38
CA ASN A 176 -19.20 6.41 -7.95
C ASN A 176 -19.78 5.42 -8.97
N GLY A 177 -18.94 4.56 -9.56
CA GLY A 177 -19.36 3.44 -10.41
C GLY A 177 -19.81 2.18 -9.66
N ALA A 178 -19.78 2.15 -8.33
CA ALA A 178 -20.02 0.96 -7.51
C ALA A 178 -21.40 0.32 -7.77
N LEU A 179 -22.45 1.13 -7.96
CA LEU A 179 -23.80 0.61 -8.24
C LEU A 179 -23.82 -0.28 -9.50
N TRP A 180 -23.14 0.17 -10.55
CA TRP A 180 -23.05 -0.60 -11.80
C TRP A 180 -22.31 -1.93 -11.57
N VAL A 181 -21.23 -1.93 -10.81
CA VAL A 181 -20.48 -3.15 -10.45
C VAL A 181 -21.34 -4.10 -9.64
N PHE A 182 -22.02 -3.62 -8.59
CA PHE A 182 -22.89 -4.46 -7.75
C PHE A 182 -24.05 -5.06 -8.53
N THR A 183 -24.63 -4.31 -9.44
CA THR A 183 -25.72 -4.79 -10.32
C THR A 183 -25.23 -5.89 -11.27
N LEU A 184 -24.03 -5.71 -11.87
CA LEU A 184 -23.42 -6.76 -12.71
C LEU A 184 -23.08 -8.03 -11.93
N CYS A 185 -22.71 -7.89 -10.64
CA CYS A 185 -22.47 -9.02 -9.76
C CYS A 185 -23.77 -9.71 -9.26
N GLY A 186 -24.94 -9.24 -9.70
CA GLY A 186 -26.22 -9.84 -9.35
C GLY A 186 -26.68 -9.58 -7.91
N GLN A 187 -26.22 -8.51 -7.29
CA GLN A 187 -26.64 -8.14 -5.94
C GLN A 187 -28.11 -7.67 -5.92
N PRO A 188 -28.88 -7.97 -4.85
CA PRO A 188 -30.25 -7.47 -4.71
C PRO A 188 -30.31 -5.94 -4.83
N PRO A 189 -31.26 -5.37 -5.61
CA PRO A 189 -31.26 -3.94 -5.93
C PRO A 189 -31.24 -3.02 -4.72
N ALA A 190 -31.96 -3.35 -3.64
CA ALA A 190 -31.97 -2.57 -2.42
C ALA A 190 -30.61 -2.56 -1.70
N HIS A 191 -29.94 -3.71 -1.60
CA HIS A 191 -28.60 -3.82 -1.00
C HIS A 191 -27.55 -3.13 -1.88
N ALA A 192 -27.61 -3.32 -3.21
CA ALA A 192 -26.72 -2.65 -4.16
C ALA A 192 -26.82 -1.12 -4.07
N ALA A 193 -28.04 -0.58 -3.96
CA ALA A 193 -28.27 0.87 -3.82
C ALA A 193 -27.73 1.40 -2.49
N ALA A 194 -27.97 0.73 -1.37
CA ALA A 194 -27.48 1.14 -0.06
C ALA A 194 -25.95 1.10 0.02
N ALA A 195 -25.32 0.01 -0.50
CA ALA A 195 -23.87 -0.13 -0.57
C ALA A 195 -23.23 0.91 -1.51
N ALA A 196 -23.86 1.20 -2.65
CA ALA A 196 -23.37 2.23 -3.56
C ALA A 196 -23.45 3.63 -2.94
N HIS A 197 -24.53 3.96 -2.22
CA HIS A 197 -24.64 5.22 -1.50
C HIS A 197 -23.56 5.35 -0.41
N TYR A 198 -23.24 4.26 0.29
CA TYR A 198 -22.11 4.20 1.20
C TYR A 198 -20.78 4.52 0.48
N CYS A 199 -20.51 3.87 -0.68
CA CYS A 199 -19.32 4.14 -1.49
C CYS A 199 -19.24 5.60 -1.97
N HIS A 200 -20.38 6.22 -2.36
CA HIS A 200 -20.41 7.64 -2.77
C HIS A 200 -19.98 8.56 -1.63
N THR A 201 -20.43 8.28 -0.42
CA THR A 201 -20.02 9.06 0.76
C THR A 201 -18.53 8.86 1.04
N GLU A 202 -18.06 7.62 1.06
CA GLU A 202 -16.66 7.26 1.28
C GLU A 202 -15.69 7.86 0.24
N ALA A 203 -16.16 8.15 -0.99
CA ALA A 203 -15.38 8.78 -2.03
C ALA A 203 -14.76 10.13 -1.61
N TRP A 204 -15.42 10.87 -0.72
CA TRP A 204 -14.90 12.12 -0.14
C TRP A 204 -13.71 11.90 0.81
N GLY A 205 -13.55 10.68 1.29
CA GLY A 205 -12.45 10.25 2.16
C GLY A 205 -11.20 9.77 1.42
N ILE A 206 -11.23 9.64 0.07
CA ILE A 206 -10.07 9.15 -0.69
C ILE A 206 -8.92 10.15 -0.67
N LEU A 207 -9.19 11.42 -0.90
CA LEU A 207 -8.15 12.44 -0.93
C LEU A 207 -7.38 12.54 0.39
N PRO A 208 -8.03 12.70 1.57
CA PRO A 208 -7.31 12.81 2.82
C PRO A 208 -6.53 11.55 3.18
N ILE A 209 -7.02 10.35 2.88
CA ILE A 209 -6.26 9.12 3.16
C ILE A 209 -5.03 8.97 2.25
N LEU A 210 -5.11 9.37 0.99
CA LEU A 210 -3.95 9.36 0.08
C LEU A 210 -2.92 10.45 0.44
N LEU A 211 -3.37 11.62 0.89
CA LEU A 211 -2.49 12.65 1.43
C LEU A 211 -1.82 12.15 2.72
N PHE A 212 -2.58 11.56 3.64
CA PHE A 212 -2.01 10.93 4.83
C PHE A 212 -0.95 9.90 4.45
N GLN A 213 -1.25 8.99 3.52
CA GLN A 213 -0.30 7.98 3.07
C GLN A 213 0.99 8.59 2.50
N THR A 214 0.86 9.63 1.68
CA THR A 214 1.99 10.34 1.09
C THR A 214 2.93 10.93 2.15
N PHE A 215 2.36 11.64 3.15
CA PHE A 215 3.13 12.20 4.25
C PHE A 215 3.68 11.10 5.18
N ARG A 216 2.88 10.04 5.44
CA ARG A 216 3.30 8.89 6.23
C ARG A 216 4.57 8.25 5.66
N LEU A 217 4.58 7.93 4.37
CA LEU A 217 5.73 7.30 3.71
C LEU A 217 6.97 8.20 3.73
N SER A 218 6.80 9.50 3.54
CA SER A 218 7.91 10.46 3.60
C SER A 218 8.48 10.61 5.01
N LEU A 219 7.63 10.66 6.05
CA LEU A 219 8.06 10.75 7.45
C LEU A 219 8.70 9.44 7.93
N ALA A 220 8.12 8.30 7.59
CA ALA A 220 8.64 6.99 7.94
C ALA A 220 10.01 6.74 7.27
N GLY A 221 10.15 7.06 5.98
CA GLY A 221 11.41 6.95 5.25
C GLY A 221 12.54 7.81 5.84
N THR A 222 12.19 8.79 6.68
CA THR A 222 13.12 9.66 7.41
C THR A 222 13.13 9.43 8.93
N ASN A 223 12.65 8.28 9.39
CA ASN A 223 12.61 7.84 10.79
C ASN A 223 11.82 8.77 11.75
N LYS A 224 10.81 9.51 11.25
CA LYS A 224 9.99 10.44 12.06
C LYS A 224 8.64 9.83 12.45
N PHE A 225 8.65 8.75 13.24
CA PHE A 225 7.46 7.96 13.59
C PHE A 225 6.55 8.59 14.66
N ALA A 226 7.08 9.42 15.57
CA ALA A 226 6.30 9.95 16.70
C ALA A 226 5.04 10.72 16.25
N ALA A 227 5.15 11.53 15.19
CA ALA A 227 4.01 12.27 14.65
C ALA A 227 2.91 11.33 14.11
N LEU A 228 3.30 10.21 13.51
CA LEU A 228 2.40 9.19 12.99
C LEU A 228 1.61 8.50 14.11
N VAL A 229 2.32 8.06 15.15
CA VAL A 229 1.71 7.38 16.31
C VAL A 229 0.68 8.27 17.00
N TRP A 230 1.03 9.53 17.29
CA TRP A 230 0.10 10.46 17.93
C TRP A 230 -1.09 10.80 17.04
N ALA A 231 -0.87 11.02 15.75
CA ALA A 231 -1.97 11.33 14.83
C ALA A 231 -2.98 10.18 14.77
N ILE A 232 -2.51 8.95 14.68
CA ILE A 232 -3.37 7.76 14.61
C ILE A 232 -4.09 7.51 15.93
N ALA A 233 -3.39 7.62 17.08
CA ALA A 233 -4.02 7.44 18.38
C ALA A 233 -5.17 8.44 18.61
N CYS A 234 -4.93 9.72 18.33
CA CYS A 234 -5.97 10.74 18.45
C CYS A 234 -7.12 10.55 17.44
N ALA A 235 -6.79 10.17 16.19
CA ALA A 235 -7.81 9.98 15.16
C ALA A 235 -8.71 8.77 15.47
N ASN A 236 -8.16 7.66 16.02
CA ASN A 236 -8.96 6.52 16.46
C ASN A 236 -9.93 6.89 17.60
N ALA A 237 -9.45 7.63 18.61
CA ALA A 237 -10.30 8.09 19.69
C ALA A 237 -11.45 8.98 19.19
N LEU A 238 -11.14 9.88 18.26
CA LEU A 238 -12.15 10.75 17.64
C LEU A 238 -13.10 9.99 16.71
N ASN A 239 -12.62 8.95 16.01
CA ASN A 239 -13.45 8.10 15.16
C ASN A 239 -14.58 7.42 15.96
N VAL A 240 -14.26 6.83 17.14
CA VAL A 240 -15.29 6.25 18.03
C VAL A 240 -16.34 7.28 18.40
N PHE A 241 -15.91 8.49 18.75
CA PHE A 241 -16.81 9.57 19.13
C PHE A 241 -17.67 10.06 17.95
N LEU A 242 -17.08 10.21 16.78
CA LEU A 242 -17.78 10.63 15.56
C LEU A 242 -18.80 9.57 15.10
N ASN A 243 -18.43 8.30 15.15
CA ASN A 243 -19.34 7.20 14.85
C ASN A 243 -20.58 7.25 15.77
N LYS A 244 -20.36 7.42 17.09
CA LYS A 244 -21.46 7.54 18.05
C LYS A 244 -22.41 8.69 17.70
N ILE A 245 -21.87 9.86 17.36
CA ILE A 245 -22.68 11.05 17.03
C ILE A 245 -23.41 10.90 15.70
N PHE A 246 -22.75 10.40 14.66
CA PHE A 246 -23.35 10.36 13.32
C PHE A 246 -24.25 9.14 13.10
N ILE A 247 -23.99 8.03 13.78
CA ILE A 247 -24.83 6.83 13.68
C ILE A 247 -26.12 7.00 14.50
N ASP A 248 -25.98 7.39 15.79
CA ASP A 248 -27.08 7.42 16.75
C ASP A 248 -27.76 8.79 16.83
N GLY A 249 -27.13 9.83 16.29
CA GLY A 249 -27.51 11.20 16.51
C GLY A 249 -27.04 11.75 17.86
N ALA A 250 -27.00 13.05 18.00
CA ALA A 250 -26.65 13.71 19.27
C ALA A 250 -27.24 15.11 19.35
N LEU A 251 -27.62 15.50 20.57
CA LEU A 251 -27.88 16.90 20.89
C LEU A 251 -26.54 17.53 21.32
N VAL A 252 -25.99 18.41 20.49
CA VAL A 252 -24.77 19.15 20.82
C VAL A 252 -25.18 20.39 21.60
N PRO A 253 -24.80 20.49 22.90
CA PRO A 253 -25.12 21.67 23.69
C PRO A 253 -24.42 22.89 23.12
N GLY A 254 -25.05 24.06 23.19
CA GLY A 254 -24.44 25.31 22.74
C GLY A 254 -23.18 25.62 23.52
N VAL A 255 -22.07 25.82 22.81
CA VAL A 255 -20.72 26.10 23.38
C VAL A 255 -20.09 27.23 22.60
N LEU A 256 -19.38 28.11 23.27
CA LEU A 256 -18.59 29.23 22.67
C LEU A 256 -19.45 30.19 21.79
N GLY A 257 -20.71 30.42 22.18
CA GLY A 257 -21.62 31.34 21.45
C GLY A 257 -22.37 30.73 20.25
N PHE A 258 -22.15 29.45 19.97
CA PHE A 258 -22.96 28.70 19.01
C PHE A 258 -24.22 28.17 19.70
N PRO A 259 -25.42 28.22 19.07
CA PRO A 259 -26.63 27.65 19.63
C PRO A 259 -26.55 26.13 19.68
N ALA A 260 -27.26 25.51 20.62
CA ALA A 260 -27.43 24.06 20.62
C ALA A 260 -28.08 23.60 19.30
N PHE A 261 -27.55 22.53 18.71
CA PHE A 261 -28.10 21.93 17.50
C PHE A 261 -28.18 20.41 17.65
N ALA A 262 -29.19 19.83 17.01
CA ALA A 262 -29.34 18.38 16.96
C ALA A 262 -28.71 17.84 15.68
N ILE A 263 -27.91 16.78 15.81
CA ILE A 263 -27.47 15.94 14.69
C ILE A 263 -28.45 14.78 14.64
N GLU A 264 -29.14 14.62 13.52
CA GLU A 264 -30.04 13.49 13.32
C GLU A 264 -29.26 12.20 13.18
N ALA A 265 -29.88 11.09 13.59
CA ALA A 265 -29.30 9.76 13.39
C ALA A 265 -29.32 9.39 11.91
N HIS A 266 -28.13 9.11 11.36
CA HIS A 266 -27.98 8.77 9.94
C HIS A 266 -27.65 7.30 9.71
N GLY A 267 -27.61 6.48 10.77
CA GLY A 267 -27.35 5.04 10.69
C GLY A 267 -26.11 4.70 9.85
N LEU A 268 -26.27 3.88 8.80
CA LEU A 268 -25.19 3.48 7.90
C LEU A 268 -24.47 4.67 7.25
N GLN A 269 -25.20 5.69 6.80
CA GLN A 269 -24.60 6.87 6.19
C GLN A 269 -23.86 7.73 7.21
N GLY A 270 -24.31 7.72 8.45
CA GLY A 270 -23.61 8.33 9.57
C GLY A 270 -22.22 7.71 9.78
N ALA A 271 -22.09 6.39 9.72
CA ALA A 271 -20.80 5.70 9.79
C ALA A 271 -19.86 6.13 8.64
N ALA A 272 -20.37 6.17 7.40
CA ALA A 272 -19.56 6.62 6.26
C ALA A 272 -19.05 8.07 6.44
N TRP A 273 -19.90 8.99 6.90
CA TRP A 273 -19.48 10.37 7.18
C TRP A 273 -18.49 10.46 8.35
N ALA A 274 -18.66 9.63 9.40
CA ALA A 274 -17.72 9.57 10.52
C ALA A 274 -16.33 9.12 10.05
N THR A 275 -16.27 8.13 9.17
CA THR A 275 -15.01 7.64 8.58
C THR A 275 -14.36 8.70 7.69
N VAL A 276 -15.13 9.38 6.83
CA VAL A 276 -14.62 10.49 6.00
C VAL A 276 -14.07 11.62 6.88
N ALA A 277 -14.81 12.04 7.90
CA ALA A 277 -14.36 13.07 8.84
C ALA A 277 -13.08 12.63 9.58
N SER A 278 -13.03 11.37 10.04
CA SER A 278 -11.86 10.80 10.71
C SER A 278 -10.62 10.80 9.82
N ARG A 279 -10.73 10.51 8.52
CA ARG A 279 -9.61 10.59 7.58
C ARG A 279 -9.09 12.02 7.38
N TRP A 280 -9.99 13.01 7.32
CA TRP A 280 -9.59 14.42 7.29
C TRP A 280 -8.91 14.85 8.57
N ILE A 281 -9.43 14.43 9.73
CA ILE A 281 -8.83 14.69 11.04
C ILE A 281 -7.47 14.01 11.13
N LEU A 282 -7.36 12.75 10.75
CA LEU A 282 -6.10 11.99 10.73
C LEU A 282 -5.01 12.71 9.93
N PHE A 283 -5.33 13.14 8.71
CA PHE A 283 -4.39 13.90 7.87
C PHE A 283 -4.02 15.25 8.51
N THR A 284 -4.99 16.00 9.03
CA THR A 284 -4.76 17.30 9.65
C THR A 284 -3.90 17.17 10.91
N LEU A 285 -4.18 16.18 11.76
CA LEU A 285 -3.38 15.88 12.95
C LEU A 285 -1.96 15.47 12.58
N LEU A 286 -1.80 14.65 11.53
CA LEU A 286 -0.47 14.27 11.07
C LEU A 286 0.35 15.50 10.67
N VAL A 287 -0.21 16.40 9.86
CA VAL A 287 0.46 17.65 9.46
C VAL A 287 0.75 18.53 10.68
N TRP A 288 -0.17 18.58 11.65
CA TRP A 288 0.01 19.38 12.87
C TRP A 288 1.12 18.84 13.78
N PHE A 289 1.15 17.51 14.04
CA PHE A 289 2.21 16.88 14.84
C PHE A 289 3.57 16.89 14.11
N ALA A 290 3.54 16.73 12.78
CA ALA A 290 4.74 16.75 11.95
C ALA A 290 5.23 18.15 11.58
N ARG A 291 4.56 19.23 12.04
CA ARG A 291 4.89 20.61 11.63
C ARG A 291 6.34 21.01 11.87
N LYS A 292 6.96 20.58 12.99
CA LYS A 292 8.37 20.87 13.28
C LYS A 292 9.31 20.16 12.29
N PRO A 293 9.33 18.83 12.20
CA PRO A 293 10.20 18.12 11.25
C PRO A 293 9.96 18.51 9.78
N LEU A 294 8.72 18.89 9.41
CA LEU A 294 8.40 19.36 8.06
C LEU A 294 8.85 20.81 7.83
N ALA A 295 8.81 21.66 8.87
CA ALA A 295 9.28 23.05 8.81
C ALA A 295 10.81 23.11 8.73
N GLU A 296 11.52 22.32 9.52
CA GLU A 296 12.99 22.19 9.48
C GLU A 296 13.50 21.89 8.07
N ARG A 297 12.76 21.07 7.32
CA ARG A 297 13.07 20.73 5.93
C ARG A 297 12.44 21.65 4.90
N GLN A 298 11.77 22.73 5.30
CA GLN A 298 10.99 23.61 4.41
C GLN A 298 9.96 22.86 3.54
N ALA A 299 9.59 21.65 3.93
CA ALA A 299 8.73 20.76 3.13
C ALA A 299 7.32 21.34 2.98
N LEU A 300 6.71 21.85 4.06
CA LEU A 300 5.37 22.47 4.01
C LEU A 300 5.32 23.70 3.11
N THR A 301 6.36 24.55 3.19
CA THR A 301 6.46 25.75 2.33
C THR A 301 6.59 25.33 0.86
N SER A 302 7.43 24.35 0.58
CA SER A 302 7.61 23.81 -0.77
C SER A 302 6.34 23.18 -1.34
N VAL A 303 5.60 22.40 -0.53
CA VAL A 303 4.29 21.83 -0.93
C VAL A 303 3.27 22.94 -1.18
N ARG A 304 3.17 23.94 -0.28
CA ARG A 304 2.27 25.10 -0.47
C ARG A 304 2.58 25.87 -1.74
N LEU A 305 3.86 26.17 -1.99
CA LEU A 305 4.31 26.88 -3.21
C LEU A 305 4.01 26.05 -4.47
N ALA A 306 4.21 24.72 -4.40
CA ALA A 306 3.90 23.84 -5.52
C ALA A 306 2.41 23.82 -5.84
N LEU A 307 1.53 23.77 -4.83
CA LEU A 307 0.09 23.82 -5.01
C LEU A 307 -0.41 25.19 -5.49
N ALA A 308 0.22 26.28 -5.01
CA ALA A 308 -0.10 27.66 -5.41
C ALA A 308 0.50 28.06 -6.76
N SER A 309 1.46 27.30 -7.30
CA SER A 309 2.09 27.60 -8.60
C SER A 309 1.09 27.45 -9.75
N HIS A 310 1.22 28.33 -10.77
CA HIS A 310 0.38 28.25 -11.96
C HIS A 310 0.51 26.86 -12.61
N PRO A 311 -0.61 26.14 -12.86
CA PRO A 311 -0.60 24.73 -13.25
C PRO A 311 0.19 24.42 -14.53
N PHE A 312 0.42 25.42 -15.40
CA PHE A 312 1.16 25.30 -16.66
C PHE A 312 2.57 25.92 -16.62
N GLY A 313 3.05 26.39 -15.46
CA GLY A 313 4.41 26.93 -15.29
C GLY A 313 5.50 25.86 -15.45
N ARG A 314 6.78 26.27 -15.62
CA ARG A 314 7.91 25.32 -15.73
C ARG A 314 8.03 24.44 -14.48
N ALA A 315 7.98 25.03 -13.30
CA ALA A 315 8.02 24.29 -12.03
C ALA A 315 6.86 23.27 -11.90
N ALA A 316 5.66 23.66 -12.33
CA ALA A 316 4.52 22.74 -12.34
C ALA A 316 4.72 21.56 -13.30
N ARG A 317 5.33 21.78 -14.47
CA ARG A 317 5.62 20.70 -15.43
C ARG A 317 6.62 19.69 -14.87
N GLU A 318 7.63 20.13 -14.13
CA GLU A 318 8.57 19.24 -13.45
C GLU A 318 7.85 18.43 -12.38
N ASP A 319 7.01 19.06 -11.56
CA ASP A 319 6.23 18.38 -10.55
C ASP A 319 5.25 17.35 -11.14
N TRP A 320 4.59 17.65 -12.28
CA TRP A 320 3.72 16.70 -12.96
C TRP A 320 4.49 15.52 -13.56
N ARG A 321 5.70 15.75 -14.08
CA ARG A 321 6.59 14.67 -14.54
C ARG A 321 7.03 13.80 -13.37
N GLY A 322 7.40 14.41 -12.24
CA GLY A 322 7.75 13.69 -11.02
C GLY A 322 6.58 12.89 -10.45
N ALA A 323 5.36 13.47 -10.44
CA ALA A 323 4.15 12.76 -10.04
C ALA A 323 3.86 11.55 -10.95
N TRP A 324 4.05 11.71 -12.27
CA TRP A 324 3.90 10.60 -13.20
C TRP A 324 4.94 9.51 -13.01
N ASP A 325 6.20 9.85 -12.67
CA ASP A 325 7.23 8.87 -12.34
C ASP A 325 6.89 8.09 -11.07
N VAL A 326 6.38 8.77 -10.02
CA VAL A 326 5.85 8.12 -8.81
C VAL A 326 4.73 7.14 -9.15
N LEU A 327 3.75 7.56 -9.96
CA LEU A 327 2.62 6.70 -10.37
C LEU A 327 3.09 5.51 -11.20
N ARG A 328 3.99 5.73 -12.15
CA ARG A 328 4.53 4.66 -13.01
C ARG A 328 5.29 3.61 -12.22
N ARG A 329 6.13 4.04 -11.27
CA ARG A 329 6.87 3.13 -10.37
C ARG A 329 5.93 2.44 -9.39
N GLY A 330 4.99 3.19 -8.83
CA GLY A 330 3.99 2.67 -7.90
C GLY A 330 2.94 1.76 -8.54
N GLY A 331 2.81 1.78 -9.87
CA GLY A 331 1.86 0.94 -10.60
C GLY A 331 2.00 -0.55 -10.31
N ALA A 332 3.23 -1.03 -10.15
CA ALA A 332 3.47 -2.43 -9.79
C ALA A 332 2.98 -2.76 -8.36
N ILE A 333 3.12 -1.80 -7.42
CA ILE A 333 2.66 -1.98 -6.03
C ILE A 333 1.13 -1.88 -5.98
N GLY A 334 0.54 -0.91 -6.67
CA GLY A 334 -0.92 -0.77 -6.77
C GLY A 334 -1.58 -1.99 -7.40
N ALA A 335 -1.02 -2.49 -8.50
CA ALA A 335 -1.48 -3.72 -9.13
C ALA A 335 -1.30 -4.94 -8.21
N GLN A 336 -0.21 -5.03 -7.44
CA GLN A 336 -0.01 -6.06 -6.44
C GLN A 336 -1.12 -6.05 -5.39
N MET A 337 -1.42 -4.89 -4.81
CA MET A 337 -2.47 -4.76 -3.80
C MET A 337 -3.85 -5.17 -4.37
N PHE A 338 -4.14 -4.74 -5.60
CA PHE A 338 -5.38 -5.15 -6.27
C PHE A 338 -5.48 -6.67 -6.47
N VAL A 339 -4.40 -7.30 -6.91
CA VAL A 339 -4.31 -8.75 -7.16
C VAL A 339 -4.46 -9.52 -5.84
N GLU A 340 -3.76 -9.12 -4.79
CA GLU A 340 -3.77 -9.76 -3.48
C GLU A 340 -5.15 -9.65 -2.81
N PHE A 341 -5.67 -8.44 -2.63
CA PHE A 341 -6.98 -8.24 -1.99
C PHE A 341 -8.14 -8.76 -2.86
N GLY A 342 -8.01 -8.70 -4.18
CA GLY A 342 -8.96 -9.32 -5.10
C GLY A 342 -9.05 -10.83 -4.95
N ALA A 343 -7.93 -11.49 -4.66
CA ALA A 343 -7.91 -12.94 -4.43
C ALA A 343 -8.65 -13.32 -3.13
N PHE A 344 -8.48 -12.56 -2.04
CA PHE A 344 -9.23 -12.76 -0.80
C PHE A 344 -10.73 -12.52 -0.99
N ALA A 345 -11.11 -11.48 -1.74
CA ALA A 345 -12.51 -11.26 -2.11
C ALA A 345 -13.08 -12.45 -2.93
N GLY A 346 -12.29 -12.99 -3.85
CA GLY A 346 -12.63 -14.19 -4.61
C GLY A 346 -12.83 -15.42 -3.72
N MET A 347 -11.96 -15.63 -2.71
CA MET A 347 -12.12 -16.70 -1.73
C MET A 347 -13.44 -16.59 -0.96
N SER A 348 -13.78 -15.40 -0.50
CA SER A 348 -15.02 -15.15 0.24
C SER A 348 -16.25 -15.49 -0.61
N LEU A 349 -16.23 -15.15 -1.90
CA LEU A 349 -17.30 -15.53 -2.84
C LEU A 349 -17.42 -17.05 -3.02
N ILE A 350 -16.29 -17.77 -3.10
CA ILE A 350 -16.27 -19.23 -3.24
C ILE A 350 -16.72 -19.88 -1.93
N ALA A 351 -16.28 -19.39 -0.77
CA ALA A 351 -16.72 -19.87 0.53
C ALA A 351 -18.24 -19.78 0.71
N GLY A 352 -18.84 -18.68 0.23
CA GLY A 352 -20.30 -18.50 0.19
C GLY A 352 -21.03 -19.57 -0.62
N ARG A 353 -20.41 -20.11 -1.68
CA ARG A 353 -20.97 -21.23 -2.47
C ARG A 353 -20.88 -22.58 -1.78
N CYS A 354 -19.94 -22.75 -0.85
CA CYS A 354 -19.82 -23.98 -0.06
C CYS A 354 -20.89 -24.08 1.05
N GLY A 355 -21.69 -23.02 1.27
CA GLY A 355 -22.74 -22.99 2.27
C GLY A 355 -22.45 -22.05 3.45
N THR A 356 -23.48 -21.78 4.26
CA THR A 356 -23.45 -20.78 5.33
C THR A 356 -22.41 -21.07 6.42
N VAL A 357 -22.26 -22.34 6.82
CA VAL A 357 -21.26 -22.77 7.82
C VAL A 357 -19.83 -22.49 7.33
N HIS A 358 -19.55 -22.83 6.06
CA HIS A 358 -18.23 -22.59 5.45
C HIS A 358 -17.95 -21.10 5.25
N ALA A 359 -18.96 -20.32 4.89
CA ALA A 359 -18.83 -18.87 4.78
C ALA A 359 -18.54 -18.21 6.13
N ALA A 360 -19.27 -18.62 7.18
CA ALA A 360 -19.05 -18.12 8.54
C ALA A 360 -17.67 -18.53 9.08
N GLY A 361 -17.29 -19.80 8.92
CA GLY A 361 -15.95 -20.27 9.28
C GLY A 361 -14.84 -19.53 8.54
N HIS A 362 -15.01 -19.27 7.22
CA HIS A 362 -14.07 -18.48 6.43
C HIS A 362 -13.95 -17.04 6.96
N ALA A 363 -15.04 -16.40 7.33
CA ALA A 363 -15.02 -15.04 7.88
C ALA A 363 -14.24 -14.96 9.21
N ILE A 364 -14.38 -15.95 10.09
CA ILE A 364 -13.58 -16.04 11.32
C ILE A 364 -12.10 -16.15 10.99
N ILE A 365 -11.73 -17.09 10.12
CA ILE A 365 -10.34 -17.31 9.72
C ILE A 365 -9.76 -16.07 9.01
N GLN A 366 -10.53 -15.41 8.16
CA GLN A 366 -10.11 -14.17 7.49
C GLN A 366 -9.78 -13.08 8.53
N CYS A 367 -10.65 -12.86 9.52
CA CYS A 367 -10.41 -11.89 10.59
C CYS A 367 -9.12 -12.20 11.37
N LEU A 368 -8.90 -13.49 11.72
CA LEU A 368 -7.66 -13.92 12.39
C LEU A 368 -6.42 -13.68 11.52
N THR A 369 -6.54 -13.95 10.24
CA THR A 369 -5.48 -13.75 9.26
C THR A 369 -5.13 -12.26 9.15
N ASP A 370 -6.14 -11.39 9.03
CA ASP A 370 -5.96 -9.95 8.91
C ASP A 370 -5.27 -9.35 10.14
N VAL A 371 -5.68 -9.73 11.35
CA VAL A 371 -5.03 -9.28 12.59
C VAL A 371 -3.59 -9.75 12.68
N SER A 372 -3.32 -11.01 12.38
CA SER A 372 -1.96 -11.57 12.46
C SER A 372 -1.03 -11.03 11.37
N TYR A 373 -1.57 -10.59 10.23
CA TYR A 373 -0.83 -9.99 9.12
C TYR A 373 -0.12 -8.68 9.48
N VAL A 374 -0.61 -7.95 10.50
CA VAL A 374 -0.02 -6.67 10.93
C VAL A 374 1.43 -6.84 11.37
N ILE A 375 1.81 -7.99 11.97
CA ILE A 375 3.18 -8.25 12.43
C ILE A 375 4.16 -8.34 11.25
N PRO A 376 4.00 -9.24 10.26
CA PRO A 376 4.90 -9.30 9.12
C PRO A 376 4.84 -8.05 8.25
N LEU A 377 3.70 -7.38 8.15
CA LEU A 377 3.56 -6.10 7.44
C LEU A 377 4.45 -5.03 8.06
N GLY A 378 4.38 -4.82 9.39
CA GLY A 378 5.19 -3.83 10.09
C GLY A 378 6.69 -4.11 9.96
N VAL A 379 7.10 -5.38 10.07
CA VAL A 379 8.50 -5.79 9.87
C VAL A 379 8.93 -5.57 8.41
N GLY A 380 8.05 -5.85 7.44
CA GLY A 380 8.31 -5.64 6.01
C GLY A 380 8.49 -4.17 5.65
N VAL A 381 7.65 -3.29 6.20
CA VAL A 381 7.77 -1.83 6.03
C VAL A 381 9.10 -1.33 6.62
N MET A 382 9.46 -1.77 7.83
CA MET A 382 10.72 -1.41 8.45
C MET A 382 11.93 -1.94 7.66
N GLY A 383 11.81 -3.17 7.14
CA GLY A 383 12.80 -3.77 6.23
C GLY A 383 12.99 -2.92 4.97
N SER A 384 11.91 -2.46 4.34
CA SER A 384 11.95 -1.57 3.17
C SER A 384 12.70 -0.27 3.48
N ILE A 385 12.37 0.38 4.59
CA ILE A 385 12.98 1.64 5.00
C ILE A 385 14.48 1.49 5.24
N LYS A 386 14.89 0.52 6.07
CA LYS A 386 16.31 0.35 6.44
C LYS A 386 17.16 -0.16 5.27
N VAL A 387 16.63 -1.07 4.45
CA VAL A 387 17.29 -1.47 3.20
C VAL A 387 17.44 -0.28 2.26
N GLY A 388 16.35 0.52 2.07
CA GLY A 388 16.39 1.71 1.22
C GLY A 388 17.40 2.75 1.68
N GLN A 389 17.46 3.04 2.98
CA GLN A 389 18.43 3.97 3.56
C GLN A 389 19.88 3.51 3.32
N ASN A 390 20.19 2.22 3.51
CA ASN A 390 21.53 1.68 3.24
C ASN A 390 21.88 1.69 1.75
N VAL A 391 20.92 1.39 0.86
CA VAL A 391 21.11 1.50 -0.59
C VAL A 391 21.39 2.95 -0.99
N GLY A 392 20.65 3.91 -0.43
CA GLY A 392 20.88 5.34 -0.66
C GLY A 392 22.25 5.82 -0.15
N ALA A 393 22.72 5.27 0.97
CA ALA A 393 24.06 5.52 1.51
C ALA A 393 25.20 4.81 0.74
N GLY A 394 24.88 4.02 -0.31
CA GLY A 394 25.88 3.24 -1.06
C GLY A 394 26.41 2.02 -0.32
N SER A 395 25.81 1.65 0.84
CA SER A 395 26.25 0.52 1.67
C SER A 395 25.52 -0.76 1.29
N THR A 396 26.12 -1.57 0.42
CA THR A 396 25.54 -2.87 0.01
C THR A 396 25.54 -3.88 1.16
N ASP A 397 26.56 -3.88 2.01
CA ASP A 397 26.64 -4.77 3.18
C ASP A 397 25.64 -4.37 4.27
N GLY A 398 25.44 -3.06 4.47
CA GLY A 398 24.39 -2.54 5.35
C GLY A 398 23.00 -2.94 4.86
N ALA A 399 22.73 -2.85 3.57
CA ALA A 399 21.45 -3.27 2.98
C ALA A 399 21.21 -4.79 3.17
N ARG A 400 22.23 -5.63 2.98
CA ARG A 400 22.16 -7.08 3.25
C ARG A 400 21.90 -7.38 4.71
N ALA A 401 22.62 -6.70 5.62
CA ALA A 401 22.44 -6.86 7.06
C ALA A 401 21.01 -6.48 7.50
N ALA A 402 20.50 -5.34 7.01
CA ALA A 402 19.15 -4.87 7.28
C ALA A 402 18.09 -5.86 6.77
N ALA A 403 18.24 -6.39 5.55
CA ALA A 403 17.33 -7.38 4.98
C ALA A 403 17.32 -8.69 5.79
N ARG A 404 18.50 -9.21 6.14
CA ARG A 404 18.62 -10.44 6.95
C ARG A 404 17.99 -10.28 8.33
N LEU A 405 18.21 -9.13 8.98
CA LEU A 405 17.60 -8.85 10.27
C LEU A 405 16.06 -8.73 10.17
N ALA A 406 15.55 -8.07 9.13
CA ALA A 406 14.10 -8.02 8.88
C ALA A 406 13.53 -9.43 8.68
N MET A 407 14.20 -10.26 7.86
CA MET A 407 13.77 -11.65 7.64
C MET A 407 13.80 -12.48 8.93
N MET A 408 14.82 -12.33 9.79
CA MET A 408 14.88 -13.01 11.09
C MET A 408 13.77 -12.56 12.03
N ARG A 409 13.52 -11.24 12.13
CA ARG A 409 12.41 -10.69 12.94
C ARG A 409 11.06 -11.15 12.40
N GLY A 410 10.90 -11.18 11.09
CA GLY A 410 9.73 -11.74 10.43
C GLY A 410 9.52 -13.22 10.77
N ALA A 411 10.57 -14.03 10.70
CA ALA A 411 10.51 -15.45 11.07
C ALA A 411 10.08 -15.66 12.53
N VAL A 412 10.58 -14.86 13.46
CA VAL A 412 10.14 -14.88 14.86
C VAL A 412 8.66 -14.48 14.96
N GLY A 413 8.25 -13.40 14.31
CA GLY A 413 6.86 -12.93 14.34
C GLY A 413 5.87 -13.96 13.80
N VAL A 414 6.15 -14.59 12.66
CA VAL A 414 5.28 -15.63 12.10
C VAL A 414 5.28 -16.92 12.95
N ALA A 415 6.41 -17.26 13.60
CA ALA A 415 6.47 -18.37 14.53
C ALA A 415 5.58 -18.13 15.77
N VAL A 416 5.57 -16.91 16.29
CA VAL A 416 4.67 -16.52 17.39
C VAL A 416 3.21 -16.61 16.94
N ASN A 417 2.86 -16.11 15.74
CA ASN A 417 1.50 -16.24 15.20
C ASN A 417 1.07 -17.71 15.07
N ALA A 418 1.93 -18.55 14.49
CA ALA A 418 1.66 -19.97 14.33
C ALA A 418 1.47 -20.65 15.70
N PHE A 419 2.31 -20.34 16.70
CA PHE A 419 2.17 -20.83 18.06
C PHE A 419 0.83 -20.42 18.69
N VAL A 420 0.44 -19.15 18.55
CA VAL A 420 -0.85 -18.65 19.08
C VAL A 420 -2.02 -19.40 18.44
N PHE A 421 -2.00 -19.60 17.13
CA PHE A 421 -3.08 -20.32 16.44
C PHE A 421 -3.15 -21.80 16.85
N MET A 422 -2.01 -22.45 17.04
CA MET A 422 -1.97 -23.87 17.41
C MET A 422 -2.33 -24.12 18.88
N VAL A 423 -1.96 -23.21 19.77
CA VAL A 423 -2.17 -23.39 21.23
C VAL A 423 -3.51 -22.81 21.70
N PHE A 424 -3.88 -21.65 21.18
CA PHE A 424 -5.06 -20.92 21.64
C PHE A 424 -6.21 -20.92 20.62
N GLY A 425 -6.03 -21.54 19.47
CA GLY A 425 -6.99 -21.51 18.35
C GLY A 425 -8.38 -21.96 18.72
N ASP A 426 -8.51 -23.03 19.48
CA ASP A 426 -9.80 -23.49 19.99
C ASP A 426 -10.55 -22.40 20.79
N LYS A 427 -9.87 -21.79 21.76
CA LYS A 427 -10.46 -20.70 22.57
C LYS A 427 -10.77 -19.46 21.75
N ILE A 428 -9.89 -19.13 20.80
CA ILE A 428 -10.08 -17.97 19.92
C ILE A 428 -11.32 -18.18 19.04
N CYS A 429 -11.51 -19.37 18.45
CA CYS A 429 -12.70 -19.65 17.63
C CYS A 429 -13.99 -19.51 18.46
N TRP A 430 -14.01 -19.94 19.73
CA TRP A 430 -15.16 -19.76 20.62
C TRP A 430 -15.48 -18.30 20.95
N TRP A 431 -14.55 -17.39 20.85
CA TRP A 431 -14.84 -15.95 21.00
C TRP A 431 -15.66 -15.38 19.84
N PHE A 432 -15.61 -16.02 18.67
CA PHE A 432 -16.31 -15.55 17.47
C PHE A 432 -17.71 -16.17 17.29
N THR A 433 -17.94 -17.38 17.80
CA THR A 433 -19.19 -18.10 17.57
C THR A 433 -19.52 -19.05 18.70
N GLU A 434 -20.80 -19.14 19.04
CA GLU A 434 -21.34 -20.15 19.95
C GLU A 434 -21.82 -21.40 19.20
N GLU A 435 -21.86 -21.35 17.87
CA GLU A 435 -22.31 -22.45 17.02
C GLU A 435 -21.17 -23.45 16.79
N LYS A 436 -21.33 -24.66 17.32
CA LYS A 436 -20.31 -25.71 17.28
C LYS A 436 -19.91 -26.08 15.85
N THR A 437 -20.84 -26.11 14.91
CA THR A 437 -20.58 -26.49 13.50
C THR A 437 -19.64 -25.48 12.82
N VAL A 438 -19.84 -24.20 13.08
CA VAL A 438 -18.99 -23.11 12.58
C VAL A 438 -17.62 -23.14 13.27
N HIS A 439 -17.63 -23.34 14.61
CA HIS A 439 -16.40 -23.49 15.39
C HIS A 439 -15.52 -24.62 14.86
N ASP A 440 -16.09 -25.84 14.73
CA ASP A 440 -15.35 -27.02 14.28
C ASP A 440 -14.82 -26.84 12.86
N CYS A 441 -15.59 -26.16 12.00
CA CYS A 441 -15.20 -25.82 10.63
C CYS A 441 -13.99 -24.86 10.63
N ALA A 442 -14.02 -23.80 11.44
CA ALA A 442 -12.91 -22.85 11.57
C ALA A 442 -11.67 -23.50 12.18
N LEU A 443 -11.84 -24.26 13.27
CA LEU A 443 -10.75 -24.96 13.96
C LEU A 443 -10.01 -25.93 13.06
N ALA A 444 -10.72 -26.68 12.22
CA ALA A 444 -10.12 -27.61 11.26
C ALA A 444 -9.20 -26.93 10.24
N ALA A 445 -9.43 -25.65 9.92
CA ALA A 445 -8.60 -24.90 8.99
C ALA A 445 -7.35 -24.28 9.65
N LEU A 446 -7.33 -24.06 10.98
CA LEU A 446 -6.25 -23.34 11.67
C LEU A 446 -4.85 -23.91 11.42
N PRO A 447 -4.58 -25.23 11.38
CA PRO A 447 -3.25 -25.73 11.08
C PRO A 447 -2.75 -25.33 9.68
N VAL A 448 -3.64 -25.36 8.69
CA VAL A 448 -3.33 -24.93 7.32
C VAL A 448 -3.10 -23.42 7.26
N VAL A 449 -3.91 -22.66 8.00
CA VAL A 449 -3.81 -21.20 8.09
C VAL A 449 -2.54 -20.77 8.83
N ALA A 450 -2.14 -21.48 9.87
CA ALA A 450 -0.86 -21.23 10.56
C ALA A 450 0.33 -21.41 9.60
N LEU A 451 0.31 -22.46 8.77
CA LEU A 451 1.34 -22.68 7.76
C LEU A 451 1.28 -21.61 6.65
N TYR A 452 0.07 -21.28 6.18
CA TYR A 452 -0.16 -20.18 5.24
C TYR A 452 0.43 -18.86 5.76
N GLN A 453 0.10 -18.47 7.00
CA GLN A 453 0.58 -17.23 7.63
C GLN A 453 2.09 -17.22 7.80
N ALA A 454 2.71 -18.36 8.11
CA ALA A 454 4.17 -18.45 8.18
C ALA A 454 4.82 -18.20 6.81
N ALA A 455 4.26 -18.80 5.76
CA ALA A 455 4.76 -18.63 4.39
C ALA A 455 4.50 -17.21 3.86
N ASP A 456 3.27 -16.71 4.04
CA ASP A 456 2.86 -15.39 3.55
C ASP A 456 3.58 -14.27 4.31
N GLY A 457 3.71 -14.38 5.62
CA GLY A 457 4.43 -13.39 6.41
C GLY A 457 5.90 -13.25 5.98
N LEU A 458 6.61 -14.36 5.72
CA LEU A 458 7.98 -14.31 5.19
C LEU A 458 8.02 -13.72 3.77
N ARG A 459 7.03 -14.02 2.93
CA ARG A 459 6.87 -13.42 1.59
C ARG A 459 6.72 -11.90 1.70
N VAL A 460 5.85 -11.42 2.59
CA VAL A 460 5.57 -9.99 2.80
C VAL A 460 6.83 -9.25 3.28
N VAL A 461 7.55 -9.80 4.26
CA VAL A 461 8.80 -9.20 4.74
C VAL A 461 9.84 -9.18 3.63
N GLY A 462 9.99 -10.27 2.88
CA GLY A 462 10.91 -10.35 1.75
C GLY A 462 10.56 -9.35 0.64
N ALA A 463 9.27 -9.22 0.30
CA ALA A 463 8.77 -8.23 -0.65
C ALA A 463 9.07 -6.79 -0.19
N GLY A 464 8.95 -6.51 1.12
CA GLY A 464 9.35 -5.24 1.73
C GLY A 464 10.82 -4.94 1.50
N CYS A 465 11.73 -5.88 1.81
CA CYS A 465 13.16 -5.73 1.58
C CYS A 465 13.49 -5.48 0.09
N LEU A 466 12.85 -6.22 -0.82
CA LEU A 466 13.02 -6.03 -2.27
C LEU A 466 12.49 -4.66 -2.74
N ARG A 467 11.42 -4.17 -2.12
CA ARG A 467 10.90 -2.82 -2.36
C ARG A 467 11.93 -1.76 -1.98
N GLY A 468 12.59 -1.91 -0.83
CA GLY A 468 13.67 -1.01 -0.38
C GLY A 468 14.81 -0.86 -1.38
N VAL A 469 15.17 -1.94 -2.10
CA VAL A 469 16.16 -1.92 -3.20
C VAL A 469 15.60 -1.29 -4.48
N GLY A 470 14.27 -1.20 -4.62
CA GLY A 470 13.60 -0.70 -5.82
C GLY A 470 13.07 -1.77 -6.77
N ARG A 471 13.07 -3.05 -6.37
CA ARG A 471 12.48 -4.16 -7.15
C ARG A 471 10.96 -4.26 -6.94
N LEU A 472 10.23 -3.26 -7.41
CA LEU A 472 8.81 -3.09 -7.12
C LEU A 472 7.89 -4.14 -7.77
N GLY A 473 8.31 -4.76 -8.87
CA GLY A 473 7.50 -5.75 -9.61
C GLY A 473 7.63 -7.19 -9.14
N ALA A 474 8.60 -7.50 -8.27
CA ALA A 474 8.86 -8.90 -7.88
C ALA A 474 7.69 -9.52 -7.10
N ALA A 475 7.09 -8.76 -6.20
CA ALA A 475 5.93 -9.19 -5.43
C ALA A 475 4.67 -9.35 -6.30
N LEU A 476 4.41 -8.45 -7.25
CA LEU A 476 3.27 -8.55 -8.16
C LEU A 476 3.28 -9.87 -8.94
N ILE A 477 4.41 -10.24 -9.54
CA ILE A 477 4.52 -11.51 -10.30
C ILE A 477 4.29 -12.70 -9.38
N SER A 478 4.84 -12.66 -8.18
CA SER A 478 4.62 -13.69 -7.16
C SER A 478 3.15 -13.83 -6.81
N ASP A 479 2.44 -12.72 -6.59
CA ASP A 479 1.04 -12.73 -6.18
C ASP A 479 0.11 -13.20 -7.31
N ILE A 480 0.39 -12.82 -8.57
CA ILE A 480 -0.35 -13.35 -9.71
C ILE A 480 -0.20 -14.89 -9.78
N ILE A 481 1.03 -15.40 -9.67
CA ILE A 481 1.27 -16.84 -9.76
C ILE A 481 0.71 -17.55 -8.53
N GLY A 482 1.04 -17.06 -7.32
CA GLY A 482 0.68 -17.70 -6.06
C GLY A 482 -0.83 -17.72 -5.81
N PHE A 483 -1.50 -16.59 -5.99
CA PHE A 483 -2.93 -16.49 -5.70
C PHE A 483 -3.80 -16.88 -6.88
N TRP A 484 -3.59 -16.30 -8.09
CA TRP A 484 -4.52 -16.43 -9.19
C TRP A 484 -4.26 -17.63 -10.12
N VAL A 485 -3.00 -18.03 -10.29
CA VAL A 485 -2.67 -19.20 -11.14
C VAL A 485 -2.74 -20.50 -10.33
N LEU A 486 -2.31 -20.50 -9.09
CA LEU A 486 -2.26 -21.68 -8.23
C LEU A 486 -3.34 -21.66 -7.15
N GLY A 487 -3.33 -20.66 -6.27
CA GLY A 487 -4.12 -20.63 -5.03
C GLY A 487 -5.63 -20.73 -5.27
N VAL A 488 -6.20 -19.76 -6.01
CA VAL A 488 -7.64 -19.71 -6.29
C VAL A 488 -8.12 -20.93 -7.10
N PRO A 489 -7.48 -21.35 -8.22
CA PRO A 489 -7.96 -22.50 -8.98
C PRO A 489 -7.87 -23.82 -8.20
N ILE A 490 -6.76 -24.08 -7.52
CA ILE A 490 -6.58 -25.29 -6.71
C ILE A 490 -7.57 -25.27 -5.53
N GLY A 491 -7.69 -24.11 -4.85
CA GLY A 491 -8.62 -23.94 -3.74
C GLY A 491 -10.07 -24.14 -4.15
N ALA A 492 -10.49 -23.58 -5.28
CA ALA A 492 -11.83 -23.78 -5.83
C ALA A 492 -12.10 -25.24 -6.18
N TYR A 493 -11.14 -25.94 -6.79
CA TYR A 493 -11.24 -27.35 -7.11
C TYR A 493 -11.37 -28.21 -5.84
N LEU A 494 -10.55 -27.93 -4.81
CA LEU A 494 -10.62 -28.68 -3.56
C LEU A 494 -11.90 -28.39 -2.75
N ALA A 495 -12.44 -27.18 -2.89
CA ALA A 495 -13.62 -26.74 -2.14
C ALA A 495 -14.94 -27.20 -2.76
N LEU A 496 -15.07 -27.07 -4.08
CA LEU A 496 -16.32 -27.29 -4.84
C LEU A 496 -16.26 -28.51 -5.73
N GLY A 497 -15.08 -29.10 -5.95
CA GLY A 497 -14.87 -30.28 -6.79
C GLY A 497 -15.09 -31.60 -6.02
N PRO A 498 -14.71 -32.75 -6.61
CA PRO A 498 -14.92 -34.06 -6.00
C PRO A 498 -14.40 -34.27 -4.59
N PRO A 499 -13.32 -33.57 -4.12
CA PRO A 499 -12.87 -33.64 -2.72
C PRO A 499 -13.85 -33.04 -1.71
N ASP A 500 -14.70 -32.08 -2.15
CA ASP A 500 -15.75 -31.41 -1.35
C ASP A 500 -15.29 -30.99 0.06
N MET A 501 -14.11 -30.32 0.10
CA MET A 501 -13.48 -29.92 1.37
C MET A 501 -14.02 -28.60 1.92
N GLY A 502 -14.93 -27.93 1.21
CA GLY A 502 -15.46 -26.64 1.60
C GLY A 502 -14.37 -25.59 1.81
N MET A 503 -14.49 -24.76 2.84
CA MET A 503 -13.51 -23.70 3.11
C MET A 503 -12.10 -24.23 3.40
N LEU A 504 -11.96 -25.41 3.97
CA LEU A 504 -10.63 -26.00 4.21
C LEU A 504 -9.88 -26.23 2.89
N GLY A 505 -10.59 -26.62 1.83
CA GLY A 505 -10.03 -26.76 0.48
C GLY A 505 -9.50 -25.42 -0.05
N LEU A 506 -10.24 -24.32 0.16
CA LEU A 506 -9.80 -22.97 -0.23
C LEU A 506 -8.47 -22.61 0.42
N TRP A 507 -8.36 -22.74 1.74
CA TRP A 507 -7.15 -22.43 2.47
C TRP A 507 -5.97 -23.33 2.13
N LYS A 508 -6.22 -24.61 1.82
CA LYS A 508 -5.17 -25.52 1.29
C LYS A 508 -4.63 -25.05 -0.06
N GLY A 509 -5.51 -24.63 -0.98
CA GLY A 509 -5.09 -24.09 -2.27
C GLY A 509 -4.26 -22.82 -2.12
N PHE A 510 -4.69 -21.88 -1.29
CA PHE A 510 -3.95 -20.65 -1.00
C PHE A 510 -2.59 -20.94 -0.35
N CYS A 511 -2.56 -21.83 0.65
CA CYS A 511 -1.31 -22.24 1.28
C CYS A 511 -0.34 -22.83 0.27
N PHE A 512 -0.79 -23.69 -0.62
CA PHE A 512 0.03 -24.27 -1.69
C PHE A 512 0.56 -23.19 -2.64
N GLY A 513 -0.31 -22.28 -3.09
CA GLY A 513 0.07 -21.21 -3.99
C GLY A 513 1.14 -20.28 -3.39
N VAL A 514 0.99 -19.88 -2.13
CA VAL A 514 1.96 -19.01 -1.45
C VAL A 514 3.27 -19.75 -1.20
N LEU A 515 3.23 -21.01 -0.75
CA LEU A 515 4.44 -21.82 -0.55
C LEU A 515 5.25 -21.97 -1.83
N ALA A 516 4.58 -22.16 -2.99
CA ALA A 516 5.25 -22.32 -4.28
C ALA A 516 6.05 -21.06 -4.69
N VAL A 517 5.60 -19.86 -4.31
CA VAL A 517 6.23 -18.58 -4.71
C VAL A 517 7.04 -17.91 -3.60
N MET A 518 6.89 -18.32 -2.33
CA MET A 518 7.62 -17.76 -1.20
C MET A 518 9.13 -17.90 -1.35
N THR A 519 9.58 -19.11 -1.69
CA THR A 519 11.01 -19.45 -1.72
C THR A 519 11.84 -18.50 -2.60
N PRO A 520 11.48 -18.23 -3.86
CA PRO A 520 12.25 -17.30 -4.69
C PRO A 520 12.27 -15.87 -4.15
N ILE A 521 11.21 -15.41 -3.49
CA ILE A 521 11.17 -14.07 -2.87
C ILE A 521 12.10 -14.02 -1.65
N VAL A 522 11.99 -15.01 -0.75
CA VAL A 522 12.83 -15.10 0.45
C VAL A 522 14.31 -15.18 0.08
N LEU A 523 14.67 -16.03 -0.88
CA LEU A 523 16.06 -16.16 -1.33
C LEU A 523 16.59 -14.86 -1.95
N LYS A 524 15.81 -14.19 -2.77
CA LYS A 524 16.18 -12.88 -3.33
C LYS A 524 16.32 -11.82 -2.24
N ALA A 525 15.41 -11.76 -1.29
CA ALA A 525 15.47 -10.82 -0.17
C ALA A 525 16.69 -11.08 0.73
N TRP A 526 17.01 -12.35 0.99
CA TRP A 526 18.19 -12.72 1.76
C TRP A 526 19.49 -12.32 1.08
N GLY A 527 19.52 -12.37 -0.26
CA GLY A 527 20.65 -11.99 -1.10
C GLY A 527 20.68 -10.52 -1.53
N VAL A 528 19.78 -9.68 -0.98
CA VAL A 528 19.72 -8.23 -1.29
C VAL A 528 21.08 -7.56 -1.11
N GLY A 529 21.44 -6.71 -2.07
CA GLY A 529 22.71 -5.98 -2.08
C GLY A 529 23.77 -6.64 -2.99
N GLY A 530 23.37 -7.44 -3.99
CA GLY A 530 24.25 -7.82 -5.09
C GLY A 530 24.82 -6.57 -5.79
N ALA A 531 26.08 -6.64 -6.18
CA ALA A 531 26.90 -5.52 -6.68
C ALA A 531 26.35 -4.79 -7.93
N ASP A 532 25.26 -5.29 -8.54
CA ASP A 532 24.77 -4.84 -9.84
C ASP A 532 23.54 -3.92 -9.77
N GLU A 533 23.03 -3.56 -8.58
CA GLU A 533 21.80 -2.79 -8.46
C GLU A 533 22.07 -1.30 -8.31
N LYS A 534 21.72 -0.54 -9.36
CA LYS A 534 21.75 0.92 -9.29
C LYS A 534 20.61 1.42 -8.39
N PRO A 535 20.90 2.35 -7.46
CA PRO A 535 19.87 2.97 -6.64
C PRO A 535 18.85 3.70 -7.52
N LEU A 536 17.58 3.77 -7.06
CA LEU A 536 16.52 4.52 -7.74
C LEU A 536 16.80 6.04 -7.76
N VAL A 537 17.52 6.50 -6.75
CA VAL A 537 17.99 7.88 -6.60
C VAL A 537 19.45 7.93 -7.03
N PRO A 538 19.85 8.79 -7.98
CA PRO A 538 21.26 8.95 -8.33
C PRO A 538 22.06 9.35 -7.10
N VAL A 539 23.10 8.60 -6.78
CA VAL A 539 24.09 8.99 -5.76
C VAL A 539 25.08 9.92 -6.46
N ASP A 540 25.24 11.14 -5.99
CA ASP A 540 26.29 12.06 -6.45
C ASP A 540 27.65 11.46 -6.01
N GLU A 541 28.37 10.89 -6.98
CA GLU A 541 29.69 10.28 -6.73
C GLU A 541 30.71 11.30 -6.21
N ASP A 542 30.46 12.60 -6.42
CA ASP A 542 31.36 13.70 -5.98
C ASP A 542 31.27 14.02 -4.46
N LYS A 543 30.28 13.50 -3.72
CA LYS A 543 30.16 13.76 -2.27
C LYS A 543 30.92 12.74 -1.38
N GLY A 544 31.49 11.70 -1.96
CA GLY A 544 32.20 10.63 -1.25
C GLY A 544 33.71 10.85 -1.07
N MET A 545 34.27 11.98 -1.48
CA MET A 545 35.69 12.29 -1.39
C MET A 545 36.00 13.63 -0.69
N ALA A 546 35.17 14.06 0.27
CA ALA A 546 35.47 15.21 1.10
C ALA A 546 35.49 14.83 2.58
#